data_4ef2974c12d64d2f3474cf83d49bd2a0
#
_entry.id   4ef2974c12d64d2f3474cf83d49bd2a0
#
_cell.length_a   1.000
_cell.length_b   1.000
_cell.length_c   1.000
_cell.angle_alpha   90.00
_cell.angle_beta   90.00
_cell.angle_gamma   90.00
#
_symmetry.space_group_name_H-M   'P 1'
#
loop_
_entity.id
_entity.type
_entity.pdbx_description
1 polymer ?
#
loop_
_entity_poly.entity_id
_entity_poly.type
_entity_poly.pdbx_seq_one_letter_code
_entity_poly.pdbx_strand_id
1 'polypeptide(L)'
;MIQSASTSALRAEYLRRLADKPYFAANLGTHLNLFGQHPASGWAFYLLPGSAVLELRGGSAVLCGELPGGDVGGDAREELRGFLQFLHADTLRSEHPLALDGWRPAAPLALWELPRGRTLPLPPAPPAELMLDKVPSMLPISRLVFPDSDAEADEFYSTACTALAHGVGNCRALLHGRKPVCTVGCYEASPAECYMAAGVTDPAWRGRGLARWLIVSLANELAADRTVRFACFPELCDFYAQLGFLQIGKIQHYSTDWNTQ
;
A
#
# COMPACT_ATOMS: atom_id res chain seq x y z
N MET A 1 -13.93 22.25 5.37
CA MET A 1 -12.58 22.68 5.82
C MET A 1 -11.74 21.48 6.12
N ILE A 2 -10.54 21.39 5.56
CA ILE A 2 -9.54 20.34 5.78
C ILE A 2 -8.88 20.57 7.16
N GLN A 3 -8.77 19.52 7.97
CA GLN A 3 -8.25 19.60 9.34
C GLN A 3 -7.17 18.56 9.58
N SER A 4 -5.99 18.99 10.06
CA SER A 4 -4.90 18.06 10.41
C SER A 4 -5.29 17.16 11.58
N ALA A 5 -5.01 15.84 11.47
CA ALA A 5 -5.22 14.84 12.53
C ALA A 5 -4.15 14.93 13.64
N SER A 6 -3.84 16.13 14.12
CA SER A 6 -2.73 16.42 15.04
C SER A 6 -3.02 16.04 16.50
N THR A 7 -4.27 15.97 16.92
CA THR A 7 -4.64 15.59 18.29
C THR A 7 -5.08 14.13 18.41
N SER A 8 -5.05 13.57 19.61
CA SER A 8 -5.52 12.19 19.86
C SER A 8 -6.98 11.99 19.46
N ALA A 9 -7.84 12.98 19.71
CA ALA A 9 -9.26 12.92 19.31
C ALA A 9 -9.43 12.89 17.79
N LEU A 10 -8.69 13.73 17.05
CA LEU A 10 -8.76 13.77 15.60
C LEU A 10 -8.15 12.52 14.96
N ARG A 11 -7.09 11.93 15.52
CA ARG A 11 -6.57 10.63 15.10
C ARG A 11 -7.56 9.49 15.33
N ALA A 12 -8.25 9.49 16.48
CA ALA A 12 -9.31 8.51 16.74
C ALA A 12 -10.46 8.63 15.71
N GLU A 13 -10.85 9.86 15.37
CA GLU A 13 -11.84 10.11 14.32
C GLU A 13 -11.36 9.64 12.95
N TYR A 14 -10.11 9.88 12.59
CA TYR A 14 -9.49 9.39 11.35
C TYR A 14 -9.59 7.86 11.26
N LEU A 15 -9.17 7.14 12.30
CA LEU A 15 -9.25 5.67 12.36
C LEU A 15 -10.70 5.17 12.31
N ARG A 16 -11.63 5.87 12.96
CA ARG A 16 -13.06 5.54 12.93
C ARG A 16 -13.62 5.61 11.50
N ARG A 17 -13.22 6.61 10.71
CA ARG A 17 -13.64 6.74 9.30
C ARG A 17 -13.07 5.64 8.40
N LEU A 18 -11.97 5.01 8.80
CA LEU A 18 -11.32 3.91 8.07
C LEU A 18 -11.84 2.53 8.46
N ALA A 19 -12.58 2.37 9.56
CA ALA A 19 -12.84 1.06 10.19
C ALA A 19 -13.43 0.00 9.24
N ASP A 20 -14.34 0.42 8.33
CA ASP A 20 -15.01 -0.47 7.38
C ASP A 20 -14.52 -0.27 5.92
N LYS A 21 -13.30 0.27 5.75
CA LYS A 21 -12.73 0.55 4.43
C LYS A 21 -11.68 -0.49 4.06
N PRO A 22 -12.03 -1.50 3.23
CA PRO A 22 -11.10 -2.54 2.79
C PRO A 22 -9.82 -1.94 2.20
N TYR A 23 -8.65 -2.51 2.53
CA TYR A 23 -7.34 -2.00 2.16
C TYR A 23 -6.93 -0.72 2.94
N PHE A 24 -7.77 0.31 2.96
CA PHE A 24 -7.44 1.60 3.55
C PHE A 24 -7.31 1.51 5.08
N ALA A 25 -8.09 0.64 5.73
CA ALA A 25 -8.00 0.44 7.18
C ALA A 25 -6.62 -0.09 7.60
N ALA A 26 -6.07 -1.06 6.88
CA ALA A 26 -4.72 -1.55 7.14
C ALA A 26 -3.66 -0.53 6.71
N ASN A 27 -3.75 0.00 5.50
CA ASN A 27 -2.74 0.89 4.91
C ASN A 27 -2.64 2.23 5.68
N LEU A 28 -3.65 3.09 5.58
CA LEU A 28 -3.63 4.41 6.22
C LEU A 28 -3.64 4.33 7.76
N GLY A 29 -4.33 3.33 8.32
CA GLY A 29 -4.38 3.13 9.76
C GLY A 29 -3.02 2.78 10.36
N THR A 30 -2.23 1.94 9.68
CA THR A 30 -0.86 1.62 10.09
C THR A 30 0.03 2.86 10.02
N HIS A 31 -0.05 3.61 8.92
CA HIS A 31 0.78 4.82 8.76
C HIS A 31 0.47 5.86 9.84
N LEU A 32 -0.81 6.13 10.13
CA LEU A 32 -1.18 7.04 11.21
C LEU A 32 -0.65 6.57 12.57
N ASN A 33 -0.75 5.28 12.87
CA ASN A 33 -0.29 4.73 14.15
C ASN A 33 1.24 4.80 14.30
N LEU A 34 1.99 4.52 13.23
CA LEU A 34 3.46 4.52 13.25
C LEU A 34 4.06 5.92 13.13
N PHE A 35 3.46 6.80 12.33
CA PHE A 35 4.08 8.07 11.94
C PHE A 35 3.28 9.31 12.36
N GLY A 36 2.01 9.19 12.71
CA GLY A 36 1.13 10.32 12.99
C GLY A 36 1.50 11.17 14.21
N GLN A 37 2.42 10.69 15.07
CA GLN A 37 2.95 11.44 16.21
C GLN A 37 4.35 12.03 15.96
N HIS A 38 4.92 11.80 14.77
CA HIS A 38 6.28 12.20 14.41
C HIS A 38 6.28 13.18 13.24
N PRO A 39 6.14 14.49 13.46
CA PRO A 39 6.05 15.48 12.37
C PRO A 39 7.25 15.44 11.40
N ALA A 40 8.43 15.05 11.88
CA ALA A 40 9.62 14.91 11.05
C ALA A 40 9.64 13.67 10.16
N SER A 41 8.62 12.80 10.25
CA SER A 41 8.53 11.57 9.44
C SER A 41 8.19 11.83 7.97
N GLY A 42 7.76 13.04 7.63
CA GLY A 42 7.27 13.38 6.28
C GLY A 42 5.85 12.90 5.98
N TRP A 43 5.18 12.25 6.94
CA TRP A 43 3.78 11.84 6.85
C TRP A 43 2.84 12.90 7.40
N ALA A 44 1.75 13.16 6.69
CA ALA A 44 0.71 14.08 7.15
C ALA A 44 -0.68 13.46 6.94
N PHE A 45 -1.59 13.67 7.89
CA PHE A 45 -2.90 13.05 7.95
C PHE A 45 -3.96 14.11 8.20
N TYR A 46 -5.05 14.06 7.41
CA TYR A 46 -6.10 15.08 7.44
C TYR A 46 -7.48 14.46 7.41
N LEU A 47 -8.39 15.09 8.15
CA LEU A 47 -9.83 14.90 8.03
C LEU A 47 -10.39 15.91 7.03
N LEU A 48 -11.19 15.44 6.09
CA LEU A 48 -11.87 16.27 5.10
C LEU A 48 -13.36 16.39 5.42
N PRO A 49 -14.06 17.34 4.77
CA PRO A 49 -15.53 17.39 4.82
C PRO A 49 -16.16 16.05 4.41
N GLY A 50 -17.30 15.72 4.98
CA GLY A 50 -17.95 14.42 4.79
C GLY A 50 -17.30 13.32 5.60
N SER A 51 -17.14 12.14 5.01
CA SER A 51 -16.50 10.98 5.63
C SER A 51 -15.03 10.80 5.22
N ALA A 52 -14.50 11.67 4.36
CA ALA A 52 -13.20 11.49 3.75
C ALA A 52 -12.03 11.74 4.72
N VAL A 53 -10.95 11.00 4.48
CA VAL A 53 -9.63 11.19 5.09
C VAL A 53 -8.57 11.27 4.01
N LEU A 54 -7.51 12.00 4.28
CA LEU A 54 -6.37 12.16 3.36
C LEU A 54 -5.08 11.83 4.11
N GLU A 55 -4.25 11.04 3.48
CA GLU A 55 -2.85 10.84 3.83
C GLU A 55 -1.97 11.49 2.77
N LEU A 56 -0.87 12.07 3.20
CA LEU A 56 0.10 12.66 2.32
C LEU A 56 1.52 12.30 2.77
N ARG A 57 2.34 11.92 1.80
CA ARG A 57 3.76 11.68 2.00
C ARG A 57 4.54 12.09 0.75
N GLY A 58 5.47 13.04 0.89
CA GLY A 58 6.15 13.60 -0.26
C GLY A 58 5.14 14.14 -1.27
N GLY A 59 5.30 13.81 -2.56
CA GLY A 59 4.35 14.15 -3.63
C GLY A 59 3.14 13.21 -3.74
N SER A 60 3.03 12.17 -2.90
CA SER A 60 1.96 11.17 -2.99
C SER A 60 0.84 11.43 -1.99
N ALA A 61 -0.42 11.38 -2.48
CA ALA A 61 -1.62 11.50 -1.67
C ALA A 61 -2.51 10.26 -1.77
N VAL A 62 -3.19 9.90 -0.68
CA VAL A 62 -4.20 8.83 -0.64
C VAL A 62 -5.46 9.36 0.01
N LEU A 63 -6.57 9.34 -0.73
CA LEU A 63 -7.90 9.78 -0.29
C LEU A 63 -8.81 8.56 -0.10
N CYS A 64 -9.40 8.44 1.08
CA CYS A 64 -10.39 7.42 1.38
C CYS A 64 -11.67 8.06 1.91
N GLY A 65 -12.83 7.54 1.52
CA GLY A 65 -14.15 8.06 1.90
C GLY A 65 -14.72 9.06 0.89
N GLU A 66 -15.88 9.59 1.23
CA GLU A 66 -16.66 10.44 0.33
C GLU A 66 -16.58 11.92 0.73
N LEU A 67 -16.36 12.76 -0.27
CA LEU A 67 -16.58 14.20 -0.15
C LEU A 67 -18.09 14.50 -0.24
N PRO A 68 -18.57 15.60 0.35
CA PRO A 68 -19.97 16.00 0.24
C PRO A 68 -20.43 16.09 -1.22
N GLY A 69 -21.72 15.80 -1.48
CA GLY A 69 -22.35 15.98 -2.78
C GLY A 69 -22.96 17.38 -2.97
N GLY A 70 -23.49 17.66 -4.17
CA GLY A 70 -24.15 18.93 -4.51
C GLY A 70 -23.22 20.13 -4.53
N ASP A 71 -23.75 21.32 -4.29
CA ASP A 71 -23.00 22.60 -4.32
C ASP A 71 -21.87 22.60 -3.27
N VAL A 72 -22.14 22.10 -2.06
CA VAL A 72 -21.12 21.91 -1.00
C VAL A 72 -19.99 20.98 -1.46
N GLY A 73 -20.30 20.03 -2.34
CA GLY A 73 -19.31 19.13 -2.92
C GLY A 73 -18.38 19.81 -3.93
N GLY A 74 -18.87 20.81 -4.64
CA GLY A 74 -18.04 21.63 -5.54
C GLY A 74 -16.96 22.38 -4.75
N ASP A 75 -17.36 23.06 -3.68
CA ASP A 75 -16.45 23.79 -2.79
C ASP A 75 -15.43 22.86 -2.12
N ALA A 76 -15.86 21.66 -1.69
CA ALA A 76 -14.96 20.68 -1.04
C ALA A 76 -13.91 20.10 -2.01
N ARG A 77 -14.28 19.90 -3.29
CA ARG A 77 -13.33 19.46 -4.32
C ARG A 77 -12.33 20.55 -4.68
N GLU A 78 -12.79 21.78 -4.81
CA GLU A 78 -11.92 22.92 -5.07
C GLU A 78 -10.96 23.18 -3.90
N GLU A 79 -11.44 23.09 -2.65
CA GLU A 79 -10.61 23.16 -1.46
C GLU A 79 -9.54 22.04 -1.47
N LEU A 80 -9.93 20.80 -1.79
CA LEU A 80 -8.99 19.67 -1.90
C LEU A 80 -7.97 19.92 -3.01
N ARG A 81 -8.41 20.36 -4.19
CA ARG A 81 -7.53 20.67 -5.33
C ARG A 81 -6.46 21.69 -4.94
N GLY A 82 -6.89 22.83 -4.40
CA GLY A 82 -5.99 23.90 -3.96
C GLY A 82 -5.04 23.43 -2.85
N PHE A 83 -5.53 22.59 -1.93
CA PHE A 83 -4.72 22.02 -0.85
C PHE A 83 -3.64 21.07 -1.38
N LEU A 84 -3.98 20.15 -2.28
CA LEU A 84 -3.02 19.24 -2.90
C LEU A 84 -1.97 20.01 -3.72
N GLN A 85 -2.37 21.05 -4.44
CA GLN A 85 -1.45 21.92 -5.17
C GLN A 85 -0.49 22.66 -4.22
N PHE A 86 -1.01 23.22 -3.12
CA PHE A 86 -0.20 23.90 -2.11
C PHE A 86 0.84 22.96 -1.48
N LEU A 87 0.50 21.68 -1.28
CA LEU A 87 1.40 20.65 -0.74
C LEU A 87 2.26 19.96 -1.80
N HIS A 88 2.22 20.43 -3.06
CA HIS A 88 2.99 19.87 -4.18
C HIS A 88 2.75 18.38 -4.39
N ALA A 89 1.51 17.89 -4.16
CA ALA A 89 1.15 16.54 -4.49
C ALA A 89 1.07 16.35 -6.00
N ASP A 90 1.71 15.33 -6.54
CA ASP A 90 1.76 15.01 -7.97
C ASP A 90 1.06 13.68 -8.31
N THR A 91 0.82 12.84 -7.32
CA THR A 91 0.05 11.61 -7.45
C THR A 91 -1.06 11.53 -6.41
N LEU A 92 -2.22 10.98 -6.81
CA LEU A 92 -3.36 10.76 -5.92
C LEU A 92 -3.97 9.39 -6.17
N ARG A 93 -4.12 8.62 -5.11
CA ARG A 93 -4.96 7.41 -5.11
C ARG A 93 -6.25 7.71 -4.37
N SER A 94 -7.39 7.23 -4.88
CA SER A 94 -8.66 7.41 -4.19
C SER A 94 -9.53 6.16 -4.22
N GLU A 95 -10.36 5.99 -3.18
CA GLU A 95 -11.36 4.92 -3.10
C GLU A 95 -12.40 5.05 -4.21
N HIS A 96 -12.87 6.27 -4.47
CA HIS A 96 -13.92 6.57 -5.42
C HIS A 96 -13.40 7.40 -6.59
N PRO A 97 -14.08 7.32 -7.76
CA PRO A 97 -13.78 8.22 -8.87
C PRO A 97 -13.92 9.69 -8.44
N LEU A 98 -12.94 10.50 -8.83
CA LEU A 98 -12.85 11.90 -8.45
C LEU A 98 -12.56 12.76 -9.67
N ALA A 99 -13.36 13.78 -9.87
CA ALA A 99 -13.10 14.82 -10.88
C ALA A 99 -12.42 16.01 -10.17
N LEU A 100 -11.16 16.23 -10.45
CA LEU A 100 -10.37 17.39 -9.99
C LEU A 100 -9.69 18.04 -11.19
N ASP A 101 -9.88 19.34 -11.34
CA ASP A 101 -9.25 20.09 -12.42
C ASP A 101 -7.73 20.06 -12.31
N GLY A 102 -7.05 19.80 -13.43
CA GLY A 102 -5.60 19.64 -13.48
C GLY A 102 -5.08 18.25 -13.10
N TRP A 103 -5.97 17.32 -12.71
CA TRP A 103 -5.61 15.92 -12.44
C TRP A 103 -6.06 15.00 -13.58
N ARG A 104 -5.18 14.13 -14.03
CA ARG A 104 -5.45 13.16 -15.11
C ARG A 104 -5.63 11.77 -14.53
N PRO A 105 -6.70 11.05 -14.90
CA PRO A 105 -6.84 9.66 -14.50
C PRO A 105 -5.75 8.80 -15.17
N ALA A 106 -5.12 7.96 -14.38
CA ALA A 106 -4.23 6.90 -14.82
C ALA A 106 -4.95 5.53 -14.71
N ALA A 107 -4.29 4.46 -15.15
CA ALA A 107 -4.85 3.12 -15.01
C ALA A 107 -5.13 2.81 -13.53
N PRO A 108 -6.38 2.45 -13.16
CA PRO A 108 -6.71 2.13 -11.79
C PRO A 108 -6.01 0.83 -11.36
N LEU A 109 -5.65 0.76 -10.08
CA LEU A 109 -5.12 -0.48 -9.50
C LEU A 109 -6.26 -1.43 -9.19
N ALA A 110 -6.12 -2.70 -9.58
CA ALA A 110 -7.05 -3.74 -9.17
C ALA A 110 -6.82 -4.13 -7.71
N LEU A 111 -7.87 -4.15 -6.89
CA LEU A 111 -7.82 -4.55 -5.49
C LEU A 111 -8.21 -6.02 -5.36
N TRP A 112 -7.36 -6.79 -4.70
CA TRP A 112 -7.48 -8.24 -4.53
C TRP A 112 -7.50 -8.64 -3.08
N GLU A 113 -8.11 -9.80 -2.79
CA GLU A 113 -8.09 -10.38 -1.45
C GLU A 113 -7.97 -11.92 -1.43
N LEU A 114 -7.44 -12.42 -0.34
CA LEU A 114 -7.63 -13.77 0.17
C LEU A 114 -8.36 -13.66 1.51
N PRO A 115 -9.62 -14.11 1.61
CA PRO A 115 -10.38 -14.03 2.84
C PRO A 115 -9.73 -14.81 3.99
N ARG A 116 -9.89 -14.32 5.21
CA ARG A 116 -9.46 -15.02 6.43
C ARG A 116 -9.95 -16.46 6.45
N GLY A 117 -9.08 -17.39 6.85
CA GLY A 117 -9.34 -18.82 6.93
C GLY A 117 -9.35 -19.55 5.59
N ARG A 118 -9.21 -18.85 4.46
CA ARG A 118 -9.10 -19.47 3.15
C ARG A 118 -7.63 -19.75 2.81
N THR A 119 -7.39 -20.85 2.13
CA THR A 119 -6.04 -21.23 1.65
C THR A 119 -6.04 -21.41 0.13
N LEU A 120 -4.93 -21.07 -0.49
CA LEU A 120 -4.66 -21.28 -1.91
C LEU A 120 -3.79 -22.52 -2.10
N PRO A 121 -3.95 -23.28 -3.22
CA PRO A 121 -3.04 -24.36 -3.56
C PRO A 121 -1.61 -23.87 -3.65
N LEU A 122 -0.70 -24.51 -2.92
CA LEU A 122 0.71 -24.13 -2.96
C LEU A 122 1.33 -24.57 -4.29
N PRO A 123 1.96 -23.64 -5.04
CA PRO A 123 2.70 -24.00 -6.25
C PRO A 123 3.90 -24.93 -5.96
N PRO A 124 4.51 -25.54 -6.99
CA PRO A 124 5.74 -26.35 -6.80
C PRO A 124 6.81 -25.59 -6.00
N ALA A 125 7.47 -26.30 -5.11
CA ALA A 125 8.53 -25.73 -4.27
C ALA A 125 9.66 -25.13 -5.12
N PRO A 126 10.33 -24.07 -4.62
CA PRO A 126 11.48 -23.48 -5.30
C PRO A 126 12.63 -24.50 -5.39
N PRO A 127 13.58 -24.30 -6.34
CA PRO A 127 14.79 -25.13 -6.45
C PRO A 127 15.55 -25.25 -5.13
N ALA A 128 16.18 -26.42 -4.90
CA ALA A 128 16.85 -26.74 -3.64
C ALA A 128 18.07 -25.85 -3.32
N GLU A 129 18.64 -25.18 -4.33
CA GLU A 129 19.71 -24.20 -4.12
C GLU A 129 19.23 -22.87 -3.51
N LEU A 130 17.90 -22.66 -3.41
CA LEU A 130 17.32 -21.47 -2.79
C LEU A 130 16.91 -21.75 -1.36
N MET A 131 17.26 -20.84 -0.47
CA MET A 131 16.89 -20.88 0.93
C MET A 131 15.76 -19.88 1.22
N LEU A 132 14.71 -20.34 1.90
CA LEU A 132 13.69 -19.44 2.44
C LEU A 132 14.21 -18.74 3.69
N ASP A 133 14.28 -17.42 3.64
CA ASP A 133 14.53 -16.57 4.80
C ASP A 133 13.22 -15.92 5.26
N LYS A 134 12.82 -16.21 6.50
CA LYS A 134 11.60 -15.68 7.13
C LYS A 134 11.80 -14.35 7.83
N VAL A 135 13.03 -13.91 8.02
CA VAL A 135 13.40 -12.63 8.66
C VAL A 135 14.58 -12.01 7.90
N PRO A 136 14.40 -11.70 6.61
CA PRO A 136 15.51 -11.23 5.80
C PRO A 136 15.97 -9.84 6.23
N SER A 137 17.27 -9.58 6.01
CA SER A 137 17.82 -8.23 6.16
C SER A 137 17.14 -7.28 5.16
N MET A 138 16.59 -6.16 5.65
CA MET A 138 15.79 -5.25 4.83
C MET A 138 16.61 -4.43 3.85
N LEU A 139 17.89 -4.16 4.10
CA LEU A 139 18.70 -3.37 3.19
C LEU A 139 18.88 -4.04 1.81
N PRO A 140 19.26 -5.34 1.69
CA PRO A 140 19.27 -6.01 0.40
C PRO A 140 17.87 -6.16 -0.23
N ILE A 141 16.82 -6.25 0.59
CA ILE A 141 15.43 -6.31 0.10
C ILE A 141 15.03 -4.98 -0.54
N SER A 142 15.32 -3.84 0.11
CA SER A 142 14.96 -2.54 -0.45
C SER A 142 15.64 -2.28 -1.81
N ARG A 143 16.90 -2.69 -1.96
CA ARG A 143 17.64 -2.61 -3.24
C ARG A 143 17.10 -3.58 -4.31
N LEU A 144 16.53 -4.72 -3.92
CA LEU A 144 15.85 -5.62 -4.85
C LEU A 144 14.51 -5.04 -5.32
N VAL A 145 13.77 -4.36 -4.43
CA VAL A 145 12.46 -3.76 -4.74
C VAL A 145 12.61 -2.50 -5.60
N PHE A 146 13.60 -1.66 -5.30
CA PHE A 146 13.88 -0.39 -5.99
C PHE A 146 15.33 -0.37 -6.52
N PRO A 147 15.63 -1.15 -7.57
CA PRO A 147 17.01 -1.29 -8.06
C PRO A 147 17.54 0.00 -8.74
N ASP A 148 16.65 0.85 -9.24
CA ASP A 148 16.98 2.01 -10.07
C ASP A 148 16.91 3.35 -9.28
N SER A 149 16.52 3.30 -8.00
CA SER A 149 16.32 4.49 -7.17
C SER A 149 16.77 4.28 -5.73
N ASP A 150 17.92 4.84 -5.39
CA ASP A 150 18.44 4.82 -4.02
C ASP A 150 17.49 5.52 -3.04
N ALA A 151 16.89 6.63 -3.46
CA ALA A 151 15.96 7.38 -2.61
C ALA A 151 14.71 6.57 -2.25
N GLU A 152 14.07 5.91 -3.24
CA GLU A 152 12.91 5.05 -3.00
C GLU A 152 13.29 3.80 -2.18
N ALA A 153 14.47 3.22 -2.43
CA ALA A 153 14.97 2.10 -1.64
C ALA A 153 15.20 2.47 -0.18
N ASP A 154 15.77 3.63 0.11
CA ASP A 154 16.02 4.12 1.47
C ASP A 154 14.71 4.50 2.18
N GLU A 155 13.75 5.09 1.45
CA GLU A 155 12.41 5.38 1.95
C GLU A 155 11.66 4.11 2.32
N PHE A 156 11.64 3.12 1.43
CA PHE A 156 11.04 1.81 1.67
C PHE A 156 11.74 1.09 2.84
N TYR A 157 13.07 1.10 2.88
CA TYR A 157 13.86 0.53 3.98
C TYR A 157 13.43 1.09 5.34
N SER A 158 13.36 2.42 5.46
CA SER A 158 12.99 3.10 6.71
C SER A 158 11.58 2.73 7.14
N THR A 159 10.61 2.77 6.23
CA THR A 159 9.20 2.47 6.50
C THR A 159 9.01 1.00 6.90
N ALA A 160 9.60 0.09 6.12
CA ALA A 160 9.50 -1.35 6.37
C ALA A 160 10.17 -1.76 7.69
N CYS A 161 11.37 -1.23 7.99
CA CYS A 161 12.03 -1.47 9.28
C CYS A 161 11.20 -0.98 10.45
N THR A 162 10.54 0.18 10.33
CA THR A 162 9.66 0.70 11.37
C THR A 162 8.48 -0.24 11.59
N ALA A 163 7.80 -0.68 10.52
CA ALA A 163 6.67 -1.61 10.62
C ALA A 163 7.09 -2.95 11.26
N LEU A 164 8.24 -3.51 10.85
CA LEU A 164 8.78 -4.76 11.41
C LEU A 164 9.13 -4.60 12.90
N ALA A 165 9.79 -3.50 13.29
CA ALA A 165 10.17 -3.23 14.67
C ALA A 165 8.95 -3.08 15.60
N HIS A 166 7.81 -2.62 15.09
CA HIS A 166 6.55 -2.51 15.82
C HIS A 166 5.68 -3.78 15.73
N GLY A 167 6.19 -4.86 15.12
CA GLY A 167 5.47 -6.14 15.01
C GLY A 167 4.27 -6.10 14.05
N VAL A 168 4.15 -5.07 13.22
CA VAL A 168 3.09 -4.94 12.22
C VAL A 168 3.46 -5.69 10.95
N GLY A 169 4.76 -5.71 10.61
CA GLY A 169 5.27 -6.23 9.36
C GLY A 169 5.64 -7.71 9.38
N ASN A 170 5.68 -8.30 8.19
CA ASN A 170 6.14 -9.66 7.94
C ASN A 170 6.78 -9.72 6.54
N CYS A 171 8.02 -10.17 6.42
CA CYS A 171 8.73 -10.25 5.16
C CYS A 171 9.29 -11.65 4.94
N ARG A 172 9.31 -12.09 3.69
CA ARG A 172 9.90 -13.35 3.25
C ARG A 172 10.78 -13.12 2.05
N ALA A 173 11.90 -13.82 1.98
CA ALA A 173 12.75 -13.81 0.81
C ALA A 173 13.23 -15.22 0.46
N LEU A 174 13.45 -15.45 -0.83
CA LEU A 174 14.26 -16.58 -1.32
C LEU A 174 15.67 -16.06 -1.59
N LEU A 175 16.65 -16.73 -1.00
CA LEU A 175 18.06 -16.39 -1.10
C LEU A 175 18.79 -17.38 -1.99
N HIS A 176 19.65 -16.91 -2.89
CA HIS A 176 20.71 -17.70 -3.50
C HIS A 176 22.04 -17.33 -2.84
N GLY A 177 22.57 -18.25 -2.06
CA GLY A 177 23.65 -17.94 -1.12
C GLY A 177 23.18 -16.91 -0.08
N ARG A 178 23.74 -15.67 -0.13
CA ARG A 178 23.38 -14.56 0.76
C ARG A 178 22.57 -13.46 0.08
N LYS A 179 22.34 -13.59 -1.24
CA LYS A 179 21.65 -12.57 -2.04
C LYS A 179 20.15 -12.89 -2.15
N PRO A 180 19.24 -11.98 -1.83
CA PRO A 180 17.82 -12.17 -2.09
C PRO A 180 17.58 -12.12 -3.61
N VAL A 181 16.83 -13.10 -4.12
CA VAL A 181 16.45 -13.23 -5.54
C VAL A 181 14.94 -13.12 -5.76
N CYS A 182 14.16 -13.28 -4.70
CA CYS A 182 12.72 -13.06 -4.71
C CYS A 182 12.27 -12.62 -3.32
N THR A 183 11.33 -11.69 -3.25
CA THR A 183 10.78 -11.19 -1.97
C THR A 183 9.29 -10.95 -2.08
N VAL A 184 8.60 -10.94 -0.97
CA VAL A 184 7.25 -10.44 -0.73
C VAL A 184 7.13 -10.08 0.76
N GLY A 185 6.35 -9.06 1.08
CA GLY A 185 6.13 -8.67 2.46
C GLY A 185 4.71 -8.17 2.70
N CYS A 186 4.40 -8.01 3.97
CA CYS A 186 3.25 -7.30 4.50
C CYS A 186 3.82 -6.28 5.48
N TYR A 187 3.55 -5.01 5.27
CA TYR A 187 4.13 -3.93 6.09
C TYR A 187 3.04 -3.07 6.73
N GLU A 188 1.79 -3.29 6.36
CA GLU A 188 0.62 -2.62 6.89
C GLU A 188 -0.41 -3.66 7.34
N ALA A 189 -0.95 -3.46 8.54
CA ALA A 189 -1.93 -4.36 9.10
C ALA A 189 -2.86 -3.69 10.11
N SER A 190 -4.11 -4.13 10.13
CA SER A 190 -5.09 -3.91 11.17
C SER A 190 -5.44 -5.25 11.86
N PRO A 191 -6.24 -5.27 12.92
CA PRO A 191 -6.71 -6.51 13.52
C PRO A 191 -7.47 -7.44 12.55
N ALA A 192 -8.15 -6.88 11.54
CA ALA A 192 -9.00 -7.62 10.62
C ALA A 192 -8.32 -7.98 9.29
N GLU A 193 -7.37 -7.17 8.85
CA GLU A 193 -6.75 -7.31 7.53
C GLU A 193 -5.26 -6.95 7.54
N CYS A 194 -4.56 -7.39 6.50
CA CYS A 194 -3.19 -6.99 6.24
C CYS A 194 -2.97 -6.73 4.75
N TYR A 195 -2.06 -5.81 4.45
CA TYR A 195 -1.72 -5.44 3.08
C TYR A 195 -0.39 -6.04 2.66
N MET A 196 -0.43 -6.90 1.65
CA MET A 196 0.75 -7.56 1.09
C MET A 196 1.32 -6.74 -0.07
N ALA A 197 2.62 -6.50 -0.07
CA ALA A 197 3.31 -5.65 -1.03
C ALA A 197 4.72 -6.18 -1.35
N ALA A 198 5.46 -5.43 -2.18
CA ALA A 198 6.86 -5.66 -2.50
C ALA A 198 7.15 -7.08 -3.04
N GLY A 199 6.21 -7.63 -3.84
CA GLY A 199 6.40 -8.90 -4.55
C GLY A 199 7.31 -8.71 -5.76
N VAL A 200 8.62 -8.95 -5.60
CA VAL A 200 9.63 -8.73 -6.66
C VAL A 200 10.52 -9.96 -6.83
N THR A 201 10.90 -10.24 -8.08
CA THR A 201 11.89 -11.27 -8.43
C THR A 201 13.01 -10.64 -9.27
N ASP A 202 14.26 -10.88 -8.87
CA ASP A 202 15.45 -10.50 -9.63
C ASP A 202 15.31 -10.96 -11.10
N PRO A 203 15.55 -10.10 -12.11
CA PRO A 203 15.37 -10.42 -13.51
C PRO A 203 16.01 -11.75 -13.97
N ALA A 204 17.19 -12.08 -13.45
CA ALA A 204 17.90 -13.32 -13.76
C ALA A 204 17.21 -14.59 -13.21
N TRP A 205 16.23 -14.43 -12.32
CA TRP A 205 15.51 -15.52 -11.66
C TRP A 205 14.03 -15.59 -12.04
N ARG A 206 13.56 -14.72 -12.93
CA ARG A 206 12.17 -14.71 -13.41
C ARG A 206 11.85 -15.99 -14.24
N GLY A 207 10.56 -16.25 -14.41
CA GLY A 207 10.07 -17.41 -15.19
C GLY A 207 10.17 -18.76 -14.46
N ARG A 208 10.72 -18.82 -13.25
CA ARG A 208 10.94 -20.06 -12.47
C ARG A 208 9.85 -20.34 -11.42
N GLY A 209 8.76 -19.59 -11.40
CA GLY A 209 7.65 -19.77 -10.46
C GLY A 209 7.90 -19.26 -9.04
N LEU A 210 9.04 -18.60 -8.75
CA LEU A 210 9.46 -18.20 -7.40
C LEU A 210 8.46 -17.25 -6.74
N ALA A 211 8.02 -16.20 -7.46
CA ALA A 211 7.02 -15.25 -6.96
C ALA A 211 5.71 -15.95 -6.64
N ARG A 212 5.23 -16.86 -7.51
CA ARG A 212 3.99 -17.62 -7.27
C ARG A 212 4.04 -18.37 -5.95
N TRP A 213 5.13 -19.10 -5.73
CA TRP A 213 5.31 -19.88 -4.50
C TRP A 213 5.39 -18.99 -3.26
N LEU A 214 6.20 -17.94 -3.31
CA LEU A 214 6.46 -17.08 -2.15
C LEU A 214 5.21 -16.28 -1.76
N ILE A 215 4.49 -15.73 -2.75
CA ILE A 215 3.24 -14.98 -2.55
C ILE A 215 2.17 -15.88 -1.92
N VAL A 216 1.93 -17.06 -2.49
CA VAL A 216 0.92 -18.00 -1.97
C VAL A 216 1.31 -18.49 -0.58
N SER A 217 2.60 -18.80 -0.35
CA SER A 217 3.08 -19.24 0.97
C SER A 217 2.83 -18.19 2.04
N LEU A 218 3.21 -16.92 1.80
CA LEU A 218 2.97 -15.84 2.74
C LEU A 218 1.47 -15.53 2.91
N ALA A 219 0.72 -15.48 1.80
CA ALA A 219 -0.71 -15.22 1.86
C ALA A 219 -1.47 -16.27 2.68
N ASN A 220 -1.16 -17.56 2.53
CA ASN A 220 -1.76 -18.63 3.33
C ASN A 220 -1.42 -18.51 4.82
N GLU A 221 -0.17 -18.14 5.14
CA GLU A 221 0.27 -17.90 6.52
C GLU A 221 -0.52 -16.75 7.16
N LEU A 222 -0.64 -15.62 6.45
CA LEU A 222 -1.34 -14.43 6.93
C LEU A 222 -2.87 -14.64 7.00
N ALA A 223 -3.43 -15.39 6.04
CA ALA A 223 -4.86 -15.65 5.96
C ALA A 223 -5.40 -16.54 7.10
N ALA A 224 -4.54 -17.17 7.88
CA ALA A 224 -4.96 -17.89 9.08
C ALA A 224 -5.67 -16.97 10.08
N ASP A 225 -5.20 -15.72 10.23
CA ASP A 225 -5.66 -14.80 11.27
C ASP A 225 -6.45 -13.60 10.73
N ARG A 226 -6.22 -13.17 9.49
CA ARG A 226 -6.80 -11.94 8.94
C ARG A 226 -7.00 -12.02 7.42
N THR A 227 -7.80 -11.15 6.85
CA THR A 227 -7.95 -11.04 5.39
C THR A 227 -6.68 -10.44 4.80
N VAL A 228 -6.10 -11.11 3.80
CA VAL A 228 -4.94 -10.58 3.06
C VAL A 228 -5.43 -9.77 1.88
N ARG A 229 -4.95 -8.54 1.74
CA ARG A 229 -5.28 -7.65 0.62
C ARG A 229 -4.03 -7.12 -0.05
N PHE A 230 -4.17 -6.76 -1.32
CA PHE A 230 -3.15 -6.06 -2.08
C PHE A 230 -3.77 -5.40 -3.31
N ALA A 231 -3.07 -4.42 -3.85
CA ALA A 231 -3.42 -3.80 -5.11
C ALA A 231 -2.34 -4.07 -6.16
N CYS A 232 -2.75 -4.22 -7.42
CA CYS A 232 -1.80 -4.40 -8.51
C CYS A 232 -2.21 -3.63 -9.76
N PHE A 233 -1.26 -3.38 -10.64
CA PHE A 233 -1.52 -2.84 -11.96
C PHE A 233 -2.29 -3.85 -12.84
N PRO A 234 -3.05 -3.36 -13.84
CA PRO A 234 -3.92 -4.21 -14.68
C PRO A 234 -3.21 -5.38 -15.35
N GLU A 235 -1.95 -5.22 -15.75
CA GLU A 235 -1.13 -6.26 -16.39
C GLU A 235 -0.83 -7.46 -15.49
N LEU A 236 -1.01 -7.34 -14.19
CA LEU A 236 -0.82 -8.43 -13.23
C LEU A 236 -2.13 -9.13 -12.83
N CYS A 237 -3.27 -8.67 -13.32
CA CYS A 237 -4.57 -9.21 -12.93
C CYS A 237 -4.70 -10.72 -13.23
N ASP A 238 -4.33 -11.15 -14.42
CA ASP A 238 -4.38 -12.56 -14.81
C ASP A 238 -3.46 -13.43 -13.94
N PHE A 239 -2.29 -12.91 -13.58
CA PHE A 239 -1.37 -13.59 -12.68
C PHE A 239 -2.00 -13.89 -11.32
N TYR A 240 -2.65 -12.91 -10.69
CA TYR A 240 -3.28 -13.09 -9.38
C TYR A 240 -4.58 -13.89 -9.44
N ALA A 241 -5.37 -13.74 -10.50
CA ALA A 241 -6.54 -14.58 -10.75
C ALA A 241 -6.17 -16.06 -10.85
N GLN A 242 -5.09 -16.40 -11.59
CA GLN A 242 -4.58 -17.78 -11.71
C GLN A 242 -4.06 -18.34 -10.38
N LEU A 243 -3.63 -17.52 -9.44
CA LEU A 243 -3.26 -17.95 -8.09
C LEU A 243 -4.48 -18.22 -7.19
N GLY A 244 -5.68 -17.78 -7.60
CA GLY A 244 -6.93 -17.99 -6.88
C GLY A 244 -7.32 -16.87 -5.92
N PHE A 245 -6.67 -15.70 -5.98
CA PHE A 245 -7.14 -14.50 -5.28
C PHE A 245 -8.44 -13.97 -5.88
N LEU A 246 -9.23 -13.25 -5.09
CA LEU A 246 -10.49 -12.66 -5.51
C LEU A 246 -10.31 -11.17 -5.78
N GLN A 247 -10.71 -10.70 -6.95
CA GLN A 247 -10.77 -9.27 -7.21
C GLN A 247 -12.02 -8.69 -6.56
N ILE A 248 -11.86 -7.69 -5.69
CA ILE A 248 -12.95 -7.09 -4.91
C ILE A 248 -13.26 -5.64 -5.28
N GLY A 249 -12.42 -5.02 -6.10
CA GLY A 249 -12.63 -3.61 -6.49
C GLY A 249 -11.47 -3.02 -7.25
N LYS A 250 -11.41 -1.69 -7.21
CA LYS A 250 -10.35 -0.90 -7.84
C LYS A 250 -10.04 0.32 -6.97
N ILE A 251 -8.79 0.74 -6.97
CA ILE A 251 -8.34 2.01 -6.41
C ILE A 251 -8.08 2.94 -7.59
N GLN A 252 -8.69 4.11 -7.59
CA GLN A 252 -8.48 5.11 -8.64
C GLN A 252 -7.09 5.71 -8.50
N HIS A 253 -6.46 6.03 -9.61
CA HIS A 253 -5.13 6.61 -9.65
C HIS A 253 -5.12 7.83 -10.55
N TYR A 254 -4.50 8.90 -10.10
CA TYR A 254 -4.39 10.17 -10.81
C TYR A 254 -2.97 10.71 -10.72
N SER A 255 -2.58 11.49 -11.71
CA SER A 255 -1.34 12.25 -11.72
C SER A 255 -1.57 13.66 -12.24
N THR A 256 -0.64 14.55 -11.94
CA THR A 256 -0.64 15.93 -12.42
C THR A 256 0.73 16.31 -12.96
N ASP A 257 0.77 17.29 -13.87
CA ASP A 257 2.00 17.82 -14.47
C ASP A 257 2.43 19.14 -13.82
N TRP A 258 1.96 19.47 -12.62
CA TRP A 258 2.24 20.78 -11.99
C TRP A 258 3.73 21.05 -11.78
N ASN A 259 4.57 20.02 -11.67
CA ASN A 259 6.01 20.14 -11.46
C ASN A 259 6.82 20.24 -12.77
N THR A 260 6.16 20.32 -13.94
CA THR A 260 6.82 20.39 -15.26
C THR A 260 6.87 21.80 -15.86
N GLN A 261 6.58 22.84 -15.06
CA GLN A 261 6.70 24.25 -15.48
C GLN A 261 7.85 24.97 -14.78
#